data_3450e08e55270ce6eaf074abcce5de07
#
_entry.id   3450e08e55270ce6eaf074abcce5de07
#
_cell.length_a   1.000
_cell.length_b   1.000
_cell.length_c   1.000
_cell.angle_alpha   90.00
_cell.angle_beta   90.00
_cell.angle_gamma   90.00
#
_symmetry.space_group_name_H-M   'P 1'
#
loop_
_entity.id
_entity.type
_entity.pdbx_description
1 polymer ?
#
loop_
_entity_poly.entity_id
_entity_poly.type
_entity_poly.pdbx_seq_one_letter_code
_entity_poly.pdbx_strand_id
1 'polypeptide(L)'
;VTKNHCYLNAMGILCAAGSSAQQIKENINSGICNLTYSDAYHPNKEFPLGMVNDVLPEIPHIDKKWHSRNNRMALAVLQQIRTQVDDAIKRHGAHRVAVIIGTSTSGIDESEQSIQQWLSTSIVPDKYDYGLQEMGAPAQFIANELGTTGPTYGISTACSSGAKALATARRLLQAGLCDAVVAGGVDTLCRLTVQGFDSLQAISTERCNPFSNNRNGINIGEGAALFLVSQHCSGVELLGSGESSDAHHISAPEPNGKGAIKCMEEALADAQVGTDMIDYINLHGTATELNDQMESRAIAHVFTTNPLCSSTKPFTGHTLGAAGAIEAGICWMMFDDNAPSQFVPQHVWDAQSDEQLPSLNLASPLCNNHASINTVLSNSFAFGGNNISLILGRIQ
;
A
#
# COMPACT_ATOMS: atom_id res chain seq x y z
N VAL A 1 19.55 -23.23 -10.21
CA VAL A 1 18.08 -23.08 -10.27
C VAL A 1 17.83 -21.78 -11.00
N THR A 2 17.24 -21.82 -12.20
CA THR A 2 16.85 -20.62 -12.92
C THR A 2 15.82 -19.89 -12.06
N LYS A 3 16.11 -18.61 -11.72
CA LYS A 3 15.19 -17.76 -10.94
C LYS A 3 13.90 -17.58 -11.76
N ASN A 4 12.77 -18.02 -11.25
CA ASN A 4 11.48 -17.79 -11.91
C ASN A 4 11.13 -16.31 -11.73
N HIS A 5 11.18 -15.54 -12.79
CA HIS A 5 10.82 -14.13 -12.83
C HIS A 5 9.33 -13.93 -12.51
N CYS A 6 8.99 -12.84 -11.86
CA CYS A 6 7.60 -12.49 -11.52
C CYS A 6 7.32 -11.04 -11.94
N TYR A 7 6.33 -10.87 -12.79
CA TYR A 7 5.98 -9.58 -13.38
C TYR A 7 4.66 -9.05 -12.85
N LEU A 8 4.59 -7.75 -12.65
CA LEU A 8 3.38 -7.00 -12.35
C LEU A 8 2.72 -6.63 -13.69
N ASN A 9 1.88 -7.52 -14.22
CA ASN A 9 1.37 -7.46 -15.60
C ASN A 9 0.31 -6.38 -15.83
N ALA A 10 -0.50 -6.12 -14.81
CA ALA A 10 -1.53 -5.08 -14.83
C ALA A 10 -1.77 -4.56 -13.42
N MET A 11 -2.24 -3.33 -13.30
CA MET A 11 -2.49 -2.68 -12.01
C MET A 11 -3.77 -1.84 -12.08
N GLY A 12 -4.68 -2.08 -11.11
CA GLY A 12 -5.80 -1.19 -10.80
C GLY A 12 -5.52 -0.49 -9.48
N ILE A 13 -5.82 0.81 -9.39
CA ILE A 13 -5.51 1.63 -8.23
C ILE A 13 -6.59 2.70 -7.97
N LEU A 14 -6.83 2.99 -6.70
CA LEU A 14 -7.80 3.96 -6.22
C LEU A 14 -7.38 4.48 -4.84
N CYS A 15 -7.27 5.78 -4.66
CA CYS A 15 -7.00 6.44 -3.37
C CYS A 15 -7.37 7.93 -3.44
N ALA A 16 -7.11 8.70 -2.38
CA ALA A 16 -7.39 10.15 -2.37
C ALA A 16 -6.65 10.92 -3.49
N ALA A 17 -5.51 10.40 -3.97
CA ALA A 17 -4.79 11.02 -5.08
C ALA A 17 -5.47 10.81 -6.45
N GLY A 18 -6.46 9.91 -6.56
CA GLY A 18 -7.22 9.68 -7.79
C GLY A 18 -7.74 8.26 -7.92
N SER A 19 -8.59 8.03 -8.93
CA SER A 19 -9.27 6.77 -9.23
C SER A 19 -8.68 6.00 -10.41
N SER A 20 -7.56 6.46 -10.95
CA SER A 20 -6.81 5.81 -12.02
C SER A 20 -5.32 6.17 -11.94
N ALA A 21 -4.48 5.34 -12.54
CA ALA A 21 -3.03 5.60 -12.62
C ALA A 21 -2.73 6.96 -13.26
N GLN A 22 -3.46 7.35 -14.29
CA GLN A 22 -3.28 8.63 -14.97
C GLN A 22 -3.59 9.82 -14.05
N GLN A 23 -4.74 9.80 -13.38
CA GLN A 23 -5.14 10.87 -12.47
C GLN A 23 -4.17 11.00 -11.28
N ILE A 24 -3.73 9.87 -10.73
CA ILE A 24 -2.75 9.85 -9.62
C ILE A 24 -1.42 10.47 -10.06
N LYS A 25 -0.91 10.10 -11.27
CA LYS A 25 0.31 10.71 -11.82
C LYS A 25 0.16 12.23 -11.99
N GLU A 26 -0.96 12.68 -12.53
CA GLU A 26 -1.25 14.11 -12.74
C GLU A 26 -1.26 14.88 -11.43
N ASN A 27 -1.97 14.37 -10.41
CA ASN A 27 -2.08 15.02 -9.10
C ASN A 27 -0.74 15.03 -8.35
N ILE A 28 0.00 13.94 -8.37
CA ILE A 28 1.34 13.88 -7.75
C ILE A 28 2.31 14.84 -8.46
N ASN A 29 2.33 14.87 -9.79
CA ASN A 29 3.18 15.79 -10.56
C ASN A 29 2.84 17.26 -10.31
N SER A 30 1.56 17.56 -10.10
CA SER A 30 1.09 18.93 -9.82
C SER A 30 1.22 19.32 -8.34
N GLY A 31 1.64 18.43 -7.46
CA GLY A 31 1.70 18.66 -6.01
C GLY A 31 0.32 18.79 -5.34
N ILE A 32 -0.74 18.31 -5.99
CA ILE A 32 -2.13 18.44 -5.50
C ILE A 32 -2.41 17.34 -4.49
N CYS A 33 -2.56 17.71 -3.22
CA CYS A 33 -2.90 16.84 -2.12
C CYS A 33 -4.41 16.97 -1.80
N ASN A 34 -5.19 15.93 -2.15
CA ASN A 34 -6.65 15.94 -2.08
C ASN A 34 -7.17 15.38 -0.73
N LEU A 35 -6.53 15.73 0.40
CA LEU A 35 -7.04 15.32 1.69
C LEU A 35 -8.30 16.13 2.04
N THR A 36 -9.30 15.44 2.58
CA THR A 36 -10.59 16.04 2.97
C THR A 36 -10.65 16.17 4.48
N TYR A 37 -10.92 17.38 5.00
CA TYR A 37 -11.17 17.57 6.42
C TYR A 37 -12.55 17.00 6.78
N SER A 38 -12.58 16.14 7.81
CA SER A 38 -13.81 15.43 8.20
C SER A 38 -13.80 15.06 9.68
N ASP A 39 -14.96 15.20 10.33
CA ASP A 39 -15.27 14.73 11.68
C ASP A 39 -16.09 13.43 11.69
N ALA A 40 -16.40 12.86 10.53
CA ALA A 40 -17.27 11.69 10.40
C ALA A 40 -16.81 10.48 11.22
N TYR A 41 -15.51 10.36 11.44
CA TYR A 41 -14.90 9.22 12.15
C TYR A 41 -14.46 9.56 13.58
N HIS A 42 -14.65 10.82 14.02
CA HIS A 42 -14.31 11.26 15.38
C HIS A 42 -15.36 12.22 15.93
N PRO A 43 -15.89 12.03 17.17
CA PRO A 43 -17.04 12.80 17.66
C PRO A 43 -16.73 14.26 17.97
N ASN A 44 -15.46 14.64 18.16
CA ASN A 44 -15.08 15.96 18.66
C ASN A 44 -13.91 16.61 17.89
N LYS A 45 -13.39 15.96 16.85
CA LYS A 45 -12.22 16.46 16.13
C LYS A 45 -12.40 16.23 14.63
N GLU A 46 -11.95 17.20 13.86
CA GLU A 46 -11.83 17.13 12.43
C GLU A 46 -10.37 16.83 12.05
N PHE A 47 -10.18 15.91 11.11
CA PHE A 47 -8.86 15.51 10.62
C PHE A 47 -8.80 15.59 9.10
N PRO A 48 -7.65 15.93 8.49
CA PRO A 48 -7.42 15.75 7.06
C PRO A 48 -7.25 14.26 6.78
N LEU A 49 -8.23 13.68 6.10
CA LEU A 49 -8.30 12.26 5.76
C LEU A 49 -8.14 12.05 4.25
N GLY A 50 -7.44 10.99 3.87
CA GLY A 50 -7.35 10.55 2.48
C GLY A 50 -8.61 9.81 2.06
N MET A 51 -9.68 10.54 1.72
CA MET A 51 -10.98 9.98 1.37
C MET A 51 -11.07 9.71 -0.14
N VAL A 52 -11.73 8.60 -0.50
CA VAL A 52 -12.14 8.30 -1.86
C VAL A 52 -13.55 8.82 -2.07
N ASN A 53 -13.68 9.87 -2.89
CA ASN A 53 -14.95 10.55 -3.16
C ASN A 53 -15.66 10.03 -4.42
N ASP A 54 -15.05 9.12 -5.17
CA ASP A 54 -15.64 8.53 -6.37
C ASP A 54 -16.81 7.61 -6.04
N VAL A 55 -17.75 7.50 -7.00
CA VAL A 55 -18.84 6.55 -6.89
C VAL A 55 -18.31 5.13 -7.06
N LEU A 56 -18.39 4.36 -5.99
CA LEU A 56 -17.96 2.97 -6.02
C LEU A 56 -19.03 2.06 -6.63
N PRO A 57 -18.63 0.97 -7.32
CA PRO A 57 -19.57 0.02 -7.90
C PRO A 57 -20.44 -0.63 -6.82
N GLU A 58 -21.68 -0.92 -7.17
CA GLU A 58 -22.57 -1.70 -6.33
C GLU A 58 -22.21 -3.19 -6.39
N ILE A 59 -22.41 -3.90 -5.27
CA ILE A 59 -22.19 -5.35 -5.19
C ILE A 59 -23.52 -6.05 -5.44
N PRO A 60 -23.67 -6.79 -6.56
CA PRO A 60 -24.95 -7.38 -6.95
C PRO A 60 -25.34 -8.65 -6.18
N HIS A 61 -24.53 -9.08 -5.20
CA HIS A 61 -24.76 -10.30 -4.42
C HIS A 61 -25.86 -10.12 -3.37
N ILE A 62 -26.62 -11.22 -3.12
CA ILE A 62 -27.62 -11.27 -2.05
C ILE A 62 -26.95 -11.45 -0.68
N ASP A 63 -25.76 -12.04 -0.65
CA ASP A 63 -25.05 -12.39 0.60
C ASP A 63 -24.51 -11.13 1.29
N LYS A 64 -25.02 -10.84 2.47
CA LYS A 64 -24.73 -9.63 3.27
C LYS A 64 -23.25 -9.48 3.62
N LYS A 65 -22.52 -10.58 3.80
CA LYS A 65 -21.09 -10.56 4.14
C LYS A 65 -20.20 -9.90 3.08
N TRP A 66 -20.73 -9.67 1.87
CA TRP A 66 -19.98 -8.99 0.81
C TRP A 66 -20.22 -7.47 0.76
N HIS A 67 -21.26 -6.95 1.41
CA HIS A 67 -21.70 -5.56 1.30
C HIS A 67 -20.89 -4.62 2.19
N SER A 68 -19.59 -4.48 1.95
CA SER A 68 -18.73 -3.51 2.59
C SER A 68 -18.17 -2.50 1.58
N ARG A 69 -17.86 -1.29 2.07
CA ARG A 69 -17.13 -0.28 1.30
C ARG A 69 -15.76 -0.83 0.86
N ASN A 70 -15.11 -1.61 1.72
CA ASN A 70 -13.85 -2.28 1.44
C ASN A 70 -13.96 -3.15 0.18
N ASN A 71 -14.97 -4.03 0.10
CA ASN A 71 -15.19 -4.88 -1.07
C ASN A 71 -15.60 -4.08 -2.32
N ARG A 72 -16.35 -2.98 -2.17
CA ARG A 72 -16.69 -2.08 -3.29
C ARG A 72 -15.44 -1.41 -3.87
N MET A 73 -14.49 -1.01 -3.02
CA MET A 73 -13.19 -0.47 -3.47
C MET A 73 -12.33 -1.54 -4.15
N ALA A 74 -12.28 -2.76 -3.58
CA ALA A 74 -11.61 -3.89 -4.21
C ALA A 74 -12.19 -4.22 -5.58
N LEU A 75 -13.53 -4.17 -5.73
CA LEU A 75 -14.22 -4.36 -7.00
C LEU A 75 -13.89 -3.25 -8.01
N ALA A 76 -13.85 -1.99 -7.56
CA ALA A 76 -13.51 -0.85 -8.42
C ALA A 76 -12.12 -1.00 -9.07
N VAL A 77 -11.11 -1.40 -8.29
CA VAL A 77 -9.76 -1.61 -8.83
C VAL A 77 -9.64 -2.92 -9.62
N LEU A 78 -10.38 -3.96 -9.27
CA LEU A 78 -10.47 -5.18 -10.08
C LEU A 78 -11.04 -4.89 -11.48
N GLN A 79 -12.06 -4.05 -11.57
CA GLN A 79 -12.66 -3.67 -12.86
C GLN A 79 -11.67 -3.00 -13.81
N GLN A 80 -10.67 -2.28 -13.30
CA GLN A 80 -9.63 -1.64 -14.12
C GLN A 80 -8.72 -2.67 -14.82
N ILE A 81 -8.56 -3.88 -14.25
CA ILE A 81 -7.70 -4.96 -14.77
C ILE A 81 -8.48 -6.21 -15.14
N ARG A 82 -9.81 -6.13 -15.18
CA ARG A 82 -10.70 -7.29 -15.34
C ARG A 82 -10.37 -8.10 -16.58
N THR A 83 -10.14 -7.46 -17.71
CA THR A 83 -9.84 -8.14 -18.97
C THR A 83 -8.58 -8.98 -18.89
N GLN A 84 -7.50 -8.42 -18.32
CA GLN A 84 -6.21 -9.13 -18.15
C GLN A 84 -6.34 -10.32 -17.20
N VAL A 85 -7.13 -10.16 -16.12
CA VAL A 85 -7.38 -11.25 -15.16
C VAL A 85 -8.23 -12.35 -15.80
N ASP A 86 -9.30 -12.01 -16.53
CA ASP A 86 -10.14 -12.98 -17.23
C ASP A 86 -9.32 -13.77 -18.28
N ASP A 87 -8.40 -13.11 -18.98
CA ASP A 87 -7.50 -13.78 -19.93
C ASP A 87 -6.50 -14.72 -19.24
N ALA A 88 -6.01 -14.36 -18.05
CA ALA A 88 -5.18 -15.26 -17.24
C ALA A 88 -5.97 -16.48 -16.77
N ILE A 89 -7.23 -16.29 -16.32
CA ILE A 89 -8.12 -17.40 -15.93
C ILE A 89 -8.41 -18.31 -17.11
N LYS A 90 -8.70 -17.79 -18.31
CA LYS A 90 -8.91 -18.58 -19.53
C LYS A 90 -7.65 -19.39 -19.91
N ARG A 91 -6.46 -18.79 -19.75
CA ARG A 91 -5.18 -19.42 -20.11
C ARG A 91 -4.79 -20.54 -19.17
N HIS A 92 -4.93 -20.34 -17.87
CA HIS A 92 -4.37 -21.23 -16.84
C HIS A 92 -5.42 -22.10 -16.16
N GLY A 93 -6.72 -21.75 -16.27
CA GLY A 93 -7.81 -22.36 -15.53
C GLY A 93 -8.01 -21.72 -14.14
N ALA A 94 -9.24 -21.72 -13.66
CA ALA A 94 -9.65 -21.08 -12.39
C ALA A 94 -8.88 -21.59 -11.17
N HIS A 95 -8.49 -22.86 -11.15
CA HIS A 95 -7.74 -23.50 -10.05
C HIS A 95 -6.27 -23.09 -9.98
N ARG A 96 -5.74 -22.48 -11.06
CA ARG A 96 -4.35 -22.01 -11.14
C ARG A 96 -4.21 -20.50 -10.91
N VAL A 97 -5.31 -19.79 -10.65
CA VAL A 97 -5.30 -18.36 -10.33
C VAL A 97 -5.59 -18.17 -8.84
N ALA A 98 -4.63 -17.60 -8.13
CA ALA A 98 -4.72 -17.31 -6.69
C ALA A 98 -5.22 -15.87 -6.44
N VAL A 99 -5.75 -15.62 -5.24
CA VAL A 99 -6.17 -14.29 -4.78
C VAL A 99 -5.60 -14.02 -3.38
N ILE A 100 -4.72 -13.02 -3.26
CA ILE A 100 -4.04 -12.68 -2.01
C ILE A 100 -4.23 -11.18 -1.72
N ILE A 101 -5.04 -10.85 -0.71
CA ILE A 101 -5.37 -9.45 -0.38
C ILE A 101 -4.87 -9.07 1.00
N GLY A 102 -4.10 -7.99 1.06
CA GLY A 102 -3.72 -7.33 2.31
C GLY A 102 -4.82 -6.40 2.81
N THR A 103 -5.18 -6.50 4.07
CA THR A 103 -6.12 -5.57 4.72
C THR A 103 -5.88 -5.52 6.22
N SER A 104 -6.18 -4.39 6.84
CA SER A 104 -6.20 -4.23 8.30
C SER A 104 -7.58 -3.81 8.83
N THR A 105 -8.51 -3.46 7.94
CA THR A 105 -9.86 -3.02 8.32
C THR A 105 -10.96 -3.95 7.82
N SER A 106 -10.82 -4.54 6.61
CA SER A 106 -11.93 -5.28 6.01
C SER A 106 -13.24 -4.47 6.05
N GLY A 107 -14.40 -5.04 6.39
CA GLY A 107 -15.69 -4.36 6.56
C GLY A 107 -15.97 -3.93 8.00
N ILE A 108 -14.97 -3.43 8.72
CA ILE A 108 -15.14 -2.98 10.12
C ILE A 108 -16.09 -1.77 10.22
N ASP A 109 -16.07 -0.83 9.27
CA ASP A 109 -16.96 0.34 9.32
C ASP A 109 -18.44 -0.05 9.35
N GLU A 110 -18.87 -0.99 8.53
CA GLU A 110 -20.24 -1.52 8.53
C GLU A 110 -20.56 -2.27 9.82
N SER A 111 -19.58 -2.99 10.36
CA SER A 111 -19.72 -3.70 11.64
C SER A 111 -19.85 -2.73 12.81
N GLU A 112 -19.06 -1.65 12.85
CA GLU A 112 -19.15 -0.59 13.88
C GLU A 112 -20.53 0.04 13.92
N GLN A 113 -21.08 0.42 12.75
CA GLN A 113 -22.41 0.97 12.64
C GLN A 113 -23.49 0.02 13.15
N SER A 114 -23.35 -1.26 12.81
CA SER A 114 -24.29 -2.31 13.25
C SER A 114 -24.20 -2.56 14.75
N ILE A 115 -22.99 -2.59 15.31
CA ILE A 115 -22.76 -2.75 16.76
C ILE A 115 -23.32 -1.56 17.52
N GLN A 116 -23.10 -0.33 17.03
CA GLN A 116 -23.65 0.88 17.66
C GLN A 116 -25.19 0.84 17.69
N GLN A 117 -25.83 0.43 16.60
CA GLN A 117 -27.28 0.26 16.54
C GLN A 117 -27.75 -0.81 17.53
N TRP A 118 -27.08 -1.95 17.58
CA TRP A 118 -27.39 -3.04 18.53
C TRP A 118 -27.30 -2.58 19.98
N LEU A 119 -26.24 -1.88 20.35
CA LEU A 119 -26.06 -1.35 21.71
C LEU A 119 -27.16 -0.36 22.11
N SER A 120 -27.69 0.43 21.16
CA SER A 120 -28.76 1.43 21.41
C SER A 120 -30.16 0.81 21.45
N THR A 121 -30.40 -0.28 20.71
CA THR A 121 -31.75 -0.86 20.53
C THR A 121 -31.89 -2.25 21.18
N SER A 122 -30.80 -2.89 21.58
CA SER A 122 -30.71 -4.29 22.01
C SER A 122 -31.18 -5.30 20.94
N ILE A 123 -31.26 -4.86 19.67
CA ILE A 123 -31.66 -5.69 18.53
C ILE A 123 -30.49 -5.73 17.54
N VAL A 124 -30.01 -6.92 17.20
CA VAL A 124 -29.00 -7.10 16.15
C VAL A 124 -29.60 -6.69 14.80
N PRO A 125 -29.00 -5.72 14.10
CA PRO A 125 -29.53 -5.28 12.80
C PRO A 125 -29.49 -6.42 11.77
N ASP A 126 -30.52 -6.51 10.93
CA ASP A 126 -30.59 -7.51 9.84
C ASP A 126 -29.42 -7.42 8.86
N LYS A 127 -28.83 -6.23 8.70
CA LYS A 127 -27.68 -5.99 7.83
C LYS A 127 -26.33 -6.49 8.41
N TYR A 128 -26.27 -6.79 9.70
CA TYR A 128 -25.04 -7.28 10.33
C TYR A 128 -24.71 -8.70 9.88
N ASP A 129 -23.48 -8.92 9.54
CA ASP A 129 -22.88 -10.22 9.31
C ASP A 129 -21.43 -10.20 9.82
N TYR A 130 -21.06 -11.20 10.64
CA TYR A 130 -19.70 -11.28 11.19
C TYR A 130 -18.64 -11.42 10.09
N GLY A 131 -18.98 -12.06 8.97
CA GLY A 131 -18.10 -12.21 7.82
C GLY A 131 -17.63 -10.88 7.21
N LEU A 132 -18.34 -9.74 7.43
CA LEU A 132 -17.91 -8.42 6.99
C LEU A 132 -16.54 -8.03 7.56
N GLN A 133 -16.28 -8.38 8.83
CA GLN A 133 -15.07 -7.96 9.55
C GLN A 133 -13.94 -9.01 9.53
N GLU A 134 -14.14 -10.15 8.90
CA GLU A 134 -13.09 -11.16 8.74
C GLU A 134 -12.00 -10.64 7.80
N MET A 135 -10.72 -10.74 8.19
CA MET A 135 -9.59 -10.25 7.37
C MET A 135 -9.43 -11.03 6.06
N GLY A 136 -10.03 -12.20 5.94
CA GLY A 136 -10.10 -12.98 4.71
C GLY A 136 -11.20 -12.56 3.73
N ALA A 137 -12.18 -11.76 4.19
CA ALA A 137 -13.37 -11.42 3.41
C ALA A 137 -13.07 -10.76 2.05
N PRO A 138 -12.17 -9.77 1.92
CA PRO A 138 -11.87 -9.16 0.62
C PRO A 138 -11.27 -10.15 -0.38
N ALA A 139 -10.40 -11.06 0.07
CA ALA A 139 -9.82 -12.08 -0.80
C ALA A 139 -10.88 -13.08 -1.29
N GLN A 140 -11.74 -13.56 -0.38
CA GLN A 140 -12.84 -14.45 -0.73
C GLN A 140 -13.85 -13.79 -1.67
N PHE A 141 -14.16 -12.51 -1.44
CA PHE A 141 -15.04 -11.73 -2.31
C PHE A 141 -14.47 -11.64 -3.73
N ILE A 142 -13.21 -11.26 -3.90
CA ILE A 142 -12.57 -11.16 -5.21
C ILE A 142 -12.47 -12.54 -5.89
N ALA A 143 -12.17 -13.60 -5.16
CA ALA A 143 -12.16 -14.96 -5.71
C ALA A 143 -13.54 -15.39 -6.20
N ASN A 144 -14.61 -15.06 -5.46
CA ASN A 144 -15.99 -15.31 -5.86
C ASN A 144 -16.37 -14.54 -7.13
N GLU A 145 -16.02 -13.24 -7.21
CA GLU A 145 -16.25 -12.39 -8.37
C GLU A 145 -15.57 -12.91 -9.65
N LEU A 146 -14.41 -13.54 -9.48
CA LEU A 146 -13.61 -14.10 -10.57
C LEU A 146 -13.96 -15.55 -10.88
N GLY A 147 -14.67 -16.25 -9.99
CA GLY A 147 -14.90 -17.69 -10.09
C GLY A 147 -13.61 -18.52 -9.97
N THR A 148 -12.57 -17.98 -9.30
CA THR A 148 -11.31 -18.68 -9.10
C THR A 148 -11.40 -19.66 -7.93
N THR A 149 -10.65 -20.76 -8.03
CA THR A 149 -10.60 -21.83 -7.02
C THR A 149 -9.15 -22.17 -6.59
N GLY A 150 -8.20 -21.33 -6.98
CA GLY A 150 -6.81 -21.39 -6.52
C GLY A 150 -6.66 -20.91 -5.06
N PRO A 151 -5.43 -20.86 -4.54
CA PRO A 151 -5.16 -20.37 -3.19
C PRO A 151 -5.76 -18.98 -2.96
N THR A 152 -6.59 -18.83 -1.91
CA THR A 152 -7.32 -17.58 -1.60
C THR A 152 -7.26 -17.30 -0.12
N TYR A 153 -6.61 -16.19 0.29
CA TYR A 153 -6.55 -15.77 1.69
C TYR A 153 -6.17 -14.29 1.84
N GLY A 154 -6.51 -13.75 3.02
CA GLY A 154 -6.12 -12.42 3.45
C GLY A 154 -4.78 -12.41 4.19
N ILE A 155 -4.06 -11.31 4.12
CA ILE A 155 -2.88 -11.00 4.94
C ILE A 155 -3.19 -9.78 5.78
N SER A 156 -2.99 -9.88 7.10
CA SER A 156 -3.17 -8.77 8.02
C SER A 156 -1.94 -8.61 8.91
N THR A 157 -1.04 -7.71 8.50
CA THR A 157 0.20 -7.36 9.20
C THR A 157 0.33 -5.84 9.30
N ALA A 158 -0.78 -5.18 9.64
CA ALA A 158 -0.93 -3.72 9.69
C ALA A 158 -0.45 -3.06 8.36
N CYS A 159 0.34 -1.99 8.42
CA CYS A 159 0.72 -1.19 7.24
C CYS A 159 1.54 -1.95 6.18
N SER A 160 2.08 -3.11 6.49
CA SER A 160 2.85 -3.94 5.56
C SER A 160 2.00 -4.96 4.77
N SER A 161 0.69 -5.08 5.06
CA SER A 161 -0.19 -6.13 4.53
C SER A 161 -0.20 -6.23 3.00
N GLY A 162 -0.40 -5.11 2.30
CA GLY A 162 -0.47 -5.06 0.85
C GLY A 162 0.86 -5.40 0.17
N ALA A 163 1.98 -4.92 0.70
CA ALA A 163 3.31 -5.29 0.20
C ALA A 163 3.60 -6.78 0.43
N LYS A 164 3.22 -7.33 1.60
CA LYS A 164 3.35 -8.77 1.87
C LYS A 164 2.47 -9.64 0.98
N ALA A 165 1.31 -9.13 0.56
CA ALA A 165 0.48 -9.81 -0.43
C ALA A 165 1.21 -9.96 -1.78
N LEU A 166 1.91 -8.91 -2.24
CA LEU A 166 2.73 -8.97 -3.46
C LEU A 166 3.93 -9.93 -3.31
N ALA A 167 4.67 -9.85 -2.21
CA ALA A 167 5.76 -10.78 -1.93
C ALA A 167 5.28 -12.24 -1.85
N THR A 168 4.09 -12.46 -1.29
CA THR A 168 3.46 -13.77 -1.20
C THR A 168 3.04 -14.28 -2.59
N ALA A 169 2.49 -13.42 -3.44
CA ALA A 169 2.18 -13.77 -4.84
C ALA A 169 3.43 -14.30 -5.56
N ARG A 170 4.57 -13.61 -5.42
CA ARG A 170 5.85 -14.05 -5.99
C ARG A 170 6.26 -15.42 -5.47
N ARG A 171 6.17 -15.67 -4.16
CA ARG A 171 6.49 -16.98 -3.55
C ARG A 171 5.60 -18.12 -4.06
N LEU A 172 4.28 -17.87 -4.21
CA LEU A 172 3.35 -18.87 -4.73
C LEU A 172 3.67 -19.24 -6.20
N LEU A 173 3.98 -18.25 -7.03
CA LEU A 173 4.39 -18.45 -8.41
C LEU A 173 5.71 -19.22 -8.50
N GLN A 174 6.72 -18.84 -7.71
CA GLN A 174 8.01 -19.51 -7.67
C GLN A 174 7.92 -20.97 -7.18
N ALA A 175 6.99 -21.23 -6.24
CA ALA A 175 6.70 -22.58 -5.74
C ALA A 175 5.87 -23.43 -6.72
N GLY A 176 5.37 -22.84 -7.84
CA GLY A 176 4.52 -23.53 -8.80
C GLY A 176 3.12 -23.88 -8.31
N LEU A 177 2.67 -23.22 -7.22
CA LEU A 177 1.34 -23.46 -6.64
C LEU A 177 0.22 -22.82 -7.45
N CYS A 178 0.53 -21.81 -8.25
CA CYS A 178 -0.37 -21.15 -9.19
C CYS A 178 0.44 -20.61 -10.38
N ASP A 179 -0.25 -20.12 -11.41
CA ASP A 179 0.36 -19.55 -12.62
C ASP A 179 0.08 -18.07 -12.77
N ALA A 180 -0.95 -17.57 -12.06
CA ALA A 180 -1.23 -16.16 -11.92
C ALA A 180 -1.81 -15.87 -10.52
N VAL A 181 -1.63 -14.64 -10.03
CA VAL A 181 -2.15 -14.18 -8.75
C VAL A 181 -2.75 -12.79 -8.90
N VAL A 182 -3.96 -12.60 -8.41
CA VAL A 182 -4.49 -11.27 -8.12
C VAL A 182 -4.06 -10.92 -6.72
N ALA A 183 -3.15 -9.95 -6.58
CA ALA A 183 -2.56 -9.60 -5.30
C ALA A 183 -2.51 -8.08 -5.08
N GLY A 184 -2.62 -7.66 -3.84
CA GLY A 184 -2.52 -6.25 -3.47
C GLY A 184 -3.11 -5.97 -2.11
N GLY A 185 -3.71 -4.79 -1.94
CA GLY A 185 -4.29 -4.40 -0.66
C GLY A 185 -5.50 -3.48 -0.80
N VAL A 186 -6.37 -3.52 0.20
CA VAL A 186 -7.53 -2.64 0.31
C VAL A 186 -7.84 -2.36 1.78
N ASP A 187 -7.98 -1.08 2.12
CA ASP A 187 -8.46 -0.64 3.43
C ASP A 187 -9.36 0.58 3.30
N THR A 188 -10.31 0.69 4.20
CA THR A 188 -11.27 1.79 4.29
C THR A 188 -11.13 2.54 5.60
N LEU A 189 -11.55 3.80 5.62
CA LEU A 189 -11.69 4.59 6.83
C LEU A 189 -12.73 3.95 7.75
N CYS A 190 -12.46 3.94 9.06
CA CYS A 190 -13.39 3.53 10.09
C CYS A 190 -13.06 4.25 11.41
N ARG A 191 -14.01 4.32 12.33
CA ARG A 191 -13.83 4.97 13.64
C ARG A 191 -12.74 4.29 14.46
N LEU A 192 -12.67 2.96 14.42
CA LEU A 192 -11.66 2.19 15.16
C LEU A 192 -10.25 2.66 14.83
N THR A 193 -9.93 2.85 13.56
CA THR A 193 -8.60 3.30 13.15
C THR A 193 -8.36 4.77 13.45
N VAL A 194 -9.30 5.67 13.12
CA VAL A 194 -9.12 7.10 13.34
C VAL A 194 -9.02 7.40 14.85
N GLN A 195 -9.95 6.92 15.66
CA GLN A 195 -9.91 7.17 17.11
C GLN A 195 -8.78 6.41 17.80
N GLY A 196 -8.44 5.20 17.31
CA GLY A 196 -7.33 4.42 17.83
C GLY A 196 -5.99 5.13 17.65
N PHE A 197 -5.70 5.64 16.46
CA PHE A 197 -4.47 6.41 16.20
C PHE A 197 -4.49 7.79 16.89
N ASP A 198 -5.65 8.46 17.04
CA ASP A 198 -5.75 9.68 17.83
C ASP A 198 -5.44 9.43 19.31
N SER A 199 -5.92 8.31 19.87
CA SER A 199 -5.62 7.94 21.26
C SER A 199 -4.12 7.66 21.51
N LEU A 200 -3.39 7.30 20.47
CA LEU A 200 -1.93 7.14 20.47
C LEU A 200 -1.18 8.45 20.18
N GLN A 201 -1.92 9.57 19.97
CA GLN A 201 -1.34 10.86 19.58
C GLN A 201 -0.50 10.77 18.29
N ALA A 202 -0.91 9.91 17.35
CA ALA A 202 -0.19 9.64 16.11
C ALA A 202 -0.81 10.30 14.87
N ILE A 203 -1.99 10.97 15.01
CA ILE A 203 -2.66 11.67 13.91
C ILE A 203 -2.33 13.15 13.93
N SER A 204 -2.01 13.70 12.75
CA SER A 204 -1.90 15.15 12.55
C SER A 204 -3.26 15.78 12.28
N THR A 205 -3.48 16.97 12.85
CA THR A 205 -4.63 17.85 12.52
C THR A 205 -4.40 18.70 11.29
N GLU A 206 -3.20 18.63 10.71
CA GLU A 206 -2.79 19.29 9.47
C GLU A 206 -2.33 18.23 8.46
N ARG A 207 -2.07 18.63 7.22
CA ARG A 207 -1.44 17.72 6.26
C ARG A 207 -0.12 17.21 6.81
N CYS A 208 0.08 15.91 6.77
CA CYS A 208 1.30 15.27 7.24
C CYS A 208 2.54 15.80 6.48
N ASN A 209 3.64 15.89 7.21
CA ASN A 209 4.87 16.57 6.76
C ASN A 209 6.09 15.66 6.98
N PRO A 210 6.22 14.57 6.17
CA PRO A 210 7.23 13.55 6.41
C PRO A 210 8.65 14.11 6.38
N PHE A 211 9.49 13.66 7.30
CA PHE A 211 10.91 14.05 7.48
C PHE A 211 11.15 15.52 7.81
N SER A 212 10.10 16.33 7.98
CA SER A 212 10.21 17.70 8.45
C SER A 212 10.52 17.76 9.94
N ASN A 213 11.20 18.83 10.35
CA ASN A 213 11.30 19.20 11.77
C ASN A 213 9.93 19.47 12.41
N ASN A 214 8.92 19.83 11.60
CA ASN A 214 7.55 20.10 12.03
C ASN A 214 6.61 18.89 11.84
N ARG A 215 7.14 17.68 11.64
CA ARG A 215 6.32 16.46 11.54
C ARG A 215 5.59 16.20 12.86
N ASN A 216 4.32 15.86 12.79
CA ASN A 216 3.46 15.73 13.99
C ASN A 216 2.45 14.57 13.89
N GLY A 217 2.62 13.65 12.95
CA GLY A 217 1.74 12.48 12.83
C GLY A 217 1.22 12.23 11.42
N ILE A 218 0.46 11.15 11.29
CA ILE A 218 -0.12 10.67 10.03
C ILE A 218 -1.41 11.42 9.68
N ASN A 219 -1.77 11.39 8.40
CA ASN A 219 -3.18 11.50 7.98
C ASN A 219 -3.65 10.12 7.56
N ILE A 220 -4.72 9.60 8.15
CA ILE A 220 -5.25 8.30 7.73
C ILE A 220 -5.95 8.45 6.38
N GLY A 221 -5.81 7.43 5.53
CA GLY A 221 -6.47 7.36 4.24
C GLY A 221 -7.13 6.02 3.99
N GLU A 222 -7.95 5.96 2.97
CA GLU A 222 -8.51 4.74 2.40
C GLU A 222 -8.03 4.58 0.97
N GLY A 223 -7.99 3.34 0.47
CA GLY A 223 -7.60 3.07 -0.89
C GLY A 223 -7.46 1.59 -1.18
N ALA A 224 -7.25 1.30 -2.44
CA ALA A 224 -7.02 -0.05 -2.94
C ALA A 224 -6.01 -0.03 -4.09
N ALA A 225 -5.18 -1.07 -4.17
CA ALA A 225 -4.44 -1.39 -5.38
C ALA A 225 -4.37 -2.91 -5.53
N LEU A 226 -4.71 -3.40 -6.73
CA LEU A 226 -4.61 -4.80 -7.10
C LEU A 226 -3.75 -4.95 -8.35
N PHE A 227 -2.95 -6.00 -8.35
CA PHE A 227 -2.09 -6.37 -9.46
C PHE A 227 -2.47 -7.76 -9.97
N LEU A 228 -2.39 -7.94 -11.28
CA LEU A 228 -2.22 -9.24 -11.86
C LEU A 228 -0.71 -9.55 -11.87
N VAL A 229 -0.30 -10.59 -11.14
CA VAL A 229 1.10 -11.03 -11.03
C VAL A 229 1.24 -12.39 -11.69
N SER A 230 2.22 -12.56 -12.58
CA SER A 230 2.51 -13.86 -13.21
C SER A 230 3.96 -13.96 -13.65
N GLN A 231 4.34 -15.14 -14.20
CA GLN A 231 5.65 -15.33 -14.82
C GLN A 231 5.70 -14.89 -16.30
N HIS A 232 4.59 -14.41 -16.84
CA HIS A 232 4.54 -13.87 -18.19
C HIS A 232 5.24 -12.51 -18.25
N CYS A 233 6.28 -12.42 -19.07
CA CYS A 233 7.12 -11.23 -19.20
C CYS A 233 6.29 -10.01 -19.61
N SER A 234 6.37 -8.96 -18.78
CA SER A 234 5.80 -7.64 -19.06
C SER A 234 6.66 -6.58 -18.34
N GLY A 235 6.73 -5.40 -18.85
CA GLY A 235 7.60 -4.27 -18.50
C GLY A 235 8.13 -4.10 -17.06
N VAL A 236 7.42 -4.56 -16.01
CA VAL A 236 7.84 -4.36 -14.61
C VAL A 236 7.93 -5.69 -13.89
N GLU A 237 9.08 -5.98 -13.33
CA GLU A 237 9.33 -7.16 -12.52
C GLU A 237 9.36 -6.84 -11.02
N LEU A 238 8.80 -7.71 -10.19
CA LEU A 238 9.05 -7.76 -8.77
C LEU A 238 10.35 -8.56 -8.55
N LEU A 239 11.46 -7.84 -8.57
CA LEU A 239 12.83 -8.38 -8.54
C LEU A 239 13.15 -9.09 -7.22
N GLY A 240 12.75 -8.49 -6.10
CA GLY A 240 13.04 -9.02 -4.78
C GLY A 240 12.13 -8.48 -3.69
N SER A 241 12.15 -9.17 -2.57
CA SER A 241 11.47 -8.75 -1.34
C SER A 241 12.27 -9.19 -0.12
N GLY A 242 12.31 -8.34 0.92
CA GLY A 242 12.90 -8.68 2.21
C GLY A 242 11.92 -8.39 3.33
N GLU A 243 11.87 -9.26 4.33
CA GLU A 243 10.93 -9.16 5.44
C GLU A 243 11.65 -9.34 6.77
N SER A 244 11.20 -8.59 7.79
CA SER A 244 11.74 -8.73 9.15
C SER A 244 10.67 -8.45 10.19
N SER A 245 11.02 -8.71 11.46
CA SER A 245 10.22 -8.28 12.61
C SER A 245 11.15 -7.65 13.64
N ASP A 246 10.75 -6.47 14.16
CA ASP A 246 11.52 -5.75 15.18
C ASP A 246 11.50 -6.47 16.53
N ALA A 247 10.40 -7.12 16.89
CA ALA A 247 10.15 -7.72 18.20
C ALA A 247 10.49 -6.75 19.36
N HIS A 248 10.17 -5.44 19.18
CA HIS A 248 10.56 -4.36 20.08
C HIS A 248 9.36 -3.81 20.88
N HIS A 249 8.37 -3.22 20.20
CA HIS A 249 7.19 -2.60 20.82
C HIS A 249 5.99 -2.69 19.90
N ILE A 250 4.76 -2.58 20.47
CA ILE A 250 3.52 -2.71 19.70
C ILE A 250 3.28 -1.54 18.72
N SER A 251 3.72 -0.33 19.06
CA SER A 251 3.47 0.89 18.26
C SER A 251 4.71 1.71 17.93
N ALA A 252 5.87 1.42 18.56
CA ALA A 252 7.13 2.11 18.29
C ALA A 252 8.09 1.20 17.51
N PRO A 253 8.77 1.71 16.46
CA PRO A 253 9.81 0.97 15.75
C PRO A 253 11.05 0.76 16.64
N GLU A 254 11.90 -0.19 16.30
CA GLU A 254 13.21 -0.34 16.93
C GLU A 254 14.08 0.89 16.60
N PRO A 255 14.56 1.66 17.61
CA PRO A 255 15.11 3.01 17.40
C PRO A 255 16.35 3.09 16.49
N ASN A 256 17.11 2.00 16.39
CA ASN A 256 18.30 1.93 15.52
C ASN A 256 17.96 1.42 14.11
N GLY A 257 16.69 1.12 13.81
CA GLY A 257 16.23 0.64 12.52
C GLY A 257 16.72 -0.75 12.14
N LYS A 258 17.07 -1.61 13.09
CA LYS A 258 17.64 -2.94 12.80
C LYS A 258 16.74 -3.79 11.92
N GLY A 259 15.42 -3.77 12.17
CA GLY A 259 14.44 -4.48 11.34
C GLY A 259 14.34 -3.87 9.96
N ALA A 260 14.28 -2.55 9.85
CA ALA A 260 14.25 -1.82 8.58
C ALA A 260 15.51 -2.05 7.73
N ILE A 261 16.69 -1.98 8.35
CA ILE A 261 17.99 -2.31 7.71
C ILE A 261 17.93 -3.74 7.17
N LYS A 262 17.59 -4.70 8.02
CA LYS A 262 17.57 -6.11 7.66
C LYS A 262 16.63 -6.39 6.48
N CYS A 263 15.40 -5.84 6.48
CA CYS A 263 14.48 -6.11 5.37
C CYS A 263 14.93 -5.46 4.05
N MET A 264 15.57 -4.28 4.08
CA MET A 264 16.16 -3.67 2.88
C MET A 264 17.34 -4.51 2.35
N GLU A 265 18.25 -4.95 3.22
CA GLU A 265 19.38 -5.81 2.85
C GLU A 265 18.90 -7.16 2.28
N GLU A 266 17.90 -7.79 2.90
CA GLU A 266 17.30 -9.03 2.38
C GLU A 266 16.63 -8.83 1.01
N ALA A 267 15.94 -7.68 0.80
CA ALA A 267 15.35 -7.36 -0.49
C ALA A 267 16.41 -7.20 -1.59
N LEU A 268 17.51 -6.49 -1.29
CA LEU A 268 18.66 -6.33 -2.19
C LEU A 268 19.30 -7.69 -2.53
N ALA A 269 19.53 -8.53 -1.51
CA ALA A 269 20.08 -9.86 -1.70
C ALA A 269 19.16 -10.78 -2.52
N ASP A 270 17.84 -10.74 -2.27
CA ASP A 270 16.86 -11.50 -3.03
C ASP A 270 16.72 -11.01 -4.48
N ALA A 271 16.78 -9.70 -4.70
CA ALA A 271 16.82 -9.10 -6.03
C ALA A 271 18.15 -9.37 -6.78
N GLN A 272 19.24 -9.61 -6.05
CA GLN A 272 20.63 -9.72 -6.55
C GLN A 272 21.11 -8.38 -7.16
N VAL A 273 20.75 -7.27 -6.53
CA VAL A 273 21.18 -5.92 -6.94
C VAL A 273 21.98 -5.25 -5.83
N GLY A 274 22.96 -4.45 -6.22
CA GLY A 274 23.72 -3.60 -5.31
C GLY A 274 22.94 -2.35 -4.88
N THR A 275 23.36 -1.70 -3.80
CA THR A 275 22.76 -0.44 -3.31
C THR A 275 22.91 0.70 -4.33
N ASP A 276 23.94 0.66 -5.15
CA ASP A 276 24.22 1.61 -6.23
C ASP A 276 23.28 1.48 -7.45
N MET A 277 22.53 0.37 -7.53
CA MET A 277 21.55 0.13 -8.57
C MET A 277 20.15 0.67 -8.22
N ILE A 278 19.93 1.11 -6.98
CA ILE A 278 18.63 1.66 -6.57
C ILE A 278 18.58 3.15 -6.95
N ASP A 279 17.75 3.47 -7.92
CA ASP A 279 17.57 4.84 -8.42
C ASP A 279 16.64 5.67 -7.55
N TYR A 280 15.62 5.02 -6.95
CA TYR A 280 14.60 5.70 -6.16
C TYR A 280 14.10 4.81 -5.01
N ILE A 281 13.80 5.45 -3.87
CA ILE A 281 13.17 4.81 -2.72
C ILE A 281 11.81 5.47 -2.43
N ASN A 282 10.73 4.69 -2.48
CA ASN A 282 9.47 5.09 -1.88
C ASN A 282 9.54 4.83 -0.38
N LEU A 283 9.53 5.92 0.39
CA LEU A 283 9.67 5.90 1.83
C LEU A 283 8.36 5.45 2.50
N HIS A 284 8.45 4.71 3.59
CA HIS A 284 7.29 4.54 4.45
C HIS A 284 6.81 5.90 4.97
N GLY A 285 7.70 6.76 5.44
CA GLY A 285 7.54 8.21 5.61
C GLY A 285 6.17 8.64 6.13
N THR A 286 5.83 8.26 7.37
CA THR A 286 4.52 8.50 7.97
C THR A 286 4.33 9.88 8.57
N ALA A 287 5.40 10.68 8.68
CA ALA A 287 5.45 11.93 9.42
C ALA A 287 5.26 11.75 10.94
N THR A 288 5.34 10.54 11.47
CA THR A 288 5.49 10.35 12.92
C THR A 288 6.95 10.53 13.32
N GLU A 289 7.16 11.09 14.51
CA GLU A 289 8.51 11.41 14.99
C GLU A 289 9.43 10.17 14.93
N LEU A 290 8.98 9.05 15.51
CA LEU A 290 9.81 7.84 15.65
C LEU A 290 10.03 7.10 14.35
N ASN A 291 9.02 7.02 13.46
CA ASN A 291 9.20 6.33 12.19
C ASN A 291 10.22 7.04 11.32
N ASP A 292 10.05 8.35 11.12
CA ASP A 292 10.90 9.09 10.20
C ASP A 292 12.34 9.17 10.72
N GLN A 293 12.52 9.21 12.05
CA GLN A 293 13.82 9.11 12.68
C GLN A 293 14.47 7.73 12.45
N MET A 294 13.70 6.67 12.63
CA MET A 294 14.18 5.30 12.41
C MET A 294 14.51 5.06 10.94
N GLU A 295 13.59 5.42 10.04
CA GLU A 295 13.74 5.16 8.60
C GLU A 295 14.90 5.94 7.99
N SER A 296 15.07 7.23 8.35
CA SER A 296 16.21 8.01 7.86
C SER A 296 17.57 7.41 8.28
N ARG A 297 17.67 6.90 9.51
CA ARG A 297 18.87 6.20 9.98
C ARG A 297 19.12 4.90 9.24
N ALA A 298 18.05 4.11 9.02
CA ALA A 298 18.13 2.85 8.31
C ALA A 298 18.58 3.04 6.85
N ILE A 299 18.03 4.04 6.16
CA ILE A 299 18.41 4.38 4.78
C ILE A 299 19.85 4.86 4.72
N ALA A 300 20.27 5.77 5.59
CA ALA A 300 21.65 6.26 5.64
C ALA A 300 22.67 5.15 5.98
N HIS A 301 22.26 4.10 6.70
CA HIS A 301 23.08 2.93 6.97
C HIS A 301 23.24 2.04 5.72
N VAL A 302 22.15 1.75 5.02
CA VAL A 302 22.14 0.82 3.88
C VAL A 302 22.69 1.47 2.60
N PHE A 303 22.32 2.74 2.34
CA PHE A 303 22.61 3.43 1.08
C PHE A 303 23.62 4.56 1.25
N THR A 304 24.86 4.30 0.85
CA THR A 304 25.92 5.34 0.80
C THR A 304 25.81 6.25 -0.43
N THR A 305 25.08 5.83 -1.45
CA THR A 305 24.86 6.55 -2.71
C THR A 305 23.83 7.67 -2.61
N ASN A 306 23.08 7.72 -1.49
CA ASN A 306 21.99 8.68 -1.23
C ASN A 306 20.98 8.76 -2.40
N PRO A 307 20.27 7.65 -2.72
CA PRO A 307 19.33 7.60 -3.83
C PRO A 307 18.18 8.59 -3.64
N LEU A 308 17.55 8.99 -4.75
CA LEU A 308 16.37 9.85 -4.70
C LEU A 308 15.25 9.17 -3.92
N CYS A 309 14.52 9.90 -3.10
CA CYS A 309 13.44 9.31 -2.31
C CYS A 309 12.28 10.28 -2.06
N SER A 310 11.09 9.75 -1.83
CA SER A 310 9.95 10.54 -1.36
C SER A 310 8.93 9.69 -0.58
N SER A 311 8.16 10.34 0.29
CA SER A 311 6.91 9.79 0.81
C SER A 311 5.74 10.31 -0.01
N THR A 312 4.84 9.43 -0.41
CA THR A 312 3.61 9.77 -1.14
C THR A 312 2.40 9.95 -0.25
N LYS A 313 2.57 9.79 1.07
CA LYS A 313 1.48 9.89 2.06
C LYS A 313 0.81 11.26 2.16
N PRO A 314 1.48 12.40 1.88
CA PRO A 314 0.77 13.69 1.76
C PRO A 314 -0.31 13.73 0.68
N PHE A 315 -0.23 12.85 -0.34
CA PHE A 315 -1.21 12.74 -1.43
C PHE A 315 -2.30 11.70 -1.14
N THR A 316 -1.93 10.56 -0.57
CA THR A 316 -2.82 9.40 -0.41
C THR A 316 -3.46 9.32 0.97
N GLY A 317 -2.89 10.00 1.98
CA GLY A 317 -3.01 9.61 3.36
C GLY A 317 -2.28 8.28 3.61
N HIS A 318 -2.17 7.87 4.86
CA HIS A 318 -1.71 6.54 5.22
C HIS A 318 -2.86 5.54 5.09
N THR A 319 -2.89 4.79 4.01
CA THR A 319 -3.97 3.85 3.68
C THR A 319 -3.80 2.48 4.36
N LEU A 320 -3.13 2.46 5.50
CA LEU A 320 -2.97 1.32 6.42
C LEU A 320 -2.54 0.03 5.68
N GLY A 321 -3.34 -1.03 5.74
CA GLY A 321 -3.02 -2.31 5.10
C GLY A 321 -2.96 -2.25 3.57
N ALA A 322 -3.59 -1.27 2.94
CA ALA A 322 -3.47 -1.04 1.49
C ALA A 322 -2.19 -0.26 1.11
N ALA A 323 -1.53 0.42 2.06
CA ALA A 323 -0.47 1.38 1.79
C ALA A 323 0.65 0.80 0.90
N GLY A 324 1.21 -0.34 1.29
CA GLY A 324 2.32 -0.94 0.53
C GLY A 324 1.95 -1.39 -0.89
N ALA A 325 0.67 -1.72 -1.15
CA ALA A 325 0.20 -2.02 -2.50
C ALA A 325 0.01 -0.75 -3.34
N ILE A 326 -0.55 0.32 -2.76
CA ILE A 326 -0.71 1.62 -3.42
C ILE A 326 0.66 2.23 -3.75
N GLU A 327 1.59 2.18 -2.81
CA GLU A 327 2.96 2.67 -2.97
C GLU A 327 3.73 1.86 -4.03
N ALA A 328 3.57 0.53 -4.05
CA ALA A 328 4.07 -0.30 -5.16
C ALA A 328 3.43 0.08 -6.50
N GLY A 329 2.15 0.46 -6.51
CA GLY A 329 1.45 0.98 -7.70
C GLY A 329 2.01 2.30 -8.19
N ILE A 330 2.31 3.21 -7.28
CA ILE A 330 2.96 4.49 -7.61
C ILE A 330 4.38 4.23 -8.18
N CYS A 331 5.13 3.30 -7.59
CA CYS A 331 6.42 2.87 -8.12
C CYS A 331 6.29 2.21 -9.51
N TRP A 332 5.28 1.35 -9.71
CA TRP A 332 5.00 0.72 -11.01
C TRP A 332 4.77 1.74 -12.13
N MET A 333 4.09 2.86 -11.82
CA MET A 333 3.85 3.94 -12.78
C MET A 333 5.11 4.68 -13.23
N MET A 334 6.23 4.56 -12.51
CA MET A 334 7.51 5.16 -12.89
C MET A 334 8.14 4.47 -14.12
N PHE A 335 7.66 3.28 -14.46
CA PHE A 335 8.15 2.48 -15.59
C PHE A 335 7.31 2.61 -16.88
N ASP A 336 6.47 3.64 -16.98
CA ASP A 336 5.63 3.89 -18.16
C ASP A 336 6.45 4.50 -19.30
N ASP A 337 6.76 3.70 -20.34
CA ASP A 337 7.52 4.12 -21.50
C ASP A 337 6.76 5.07 -22.43
N ASN A 338 5.44 5.13 -22.32
CA ASN A 338 4.61 5.96 -23.17
C ASN A 338 4.45 7.39 -22.62
N ALA A 339 4.97 7.65 -21.43
CA ALA A 339 4.91 8.98 -20.84
C ALA A 339 5.92 9.92 -21.55
N PRO A 340 5.53 11.19 -21.85
CA PRO A 340 6.41 12.17 -22.48
C PRO A 340 7.63 12.55 -21.62
N SER A 341 7.56 12.33 -20.33
CA SER A 341 8.65 12.46 -19.35
C SER A 341 8.52 11.39 -18.29
N GLN A 342 9.66 10.99 -17.72
CA GLN A 342 9.64 10.01 -16.65
C GLN A 342 8.89 10.56 -15.43
N PHE A 343 7.92 9.79 -14.93
CA PHE A 343 7.21 10.08 -13.70
C PHE A 343 8.09 9.76 -12.49
N VAL A 344 8.28 10.76 -11.61
CA VAL A 344 8.96 10.58 -10.31
C VAL A 344 8.11 11.24 -9.25
N PRO A 345 7.63 10.49 -8.24
CA PRO A 345 6.81 11.06 -7.19
C PRO A 345 7.59 12.11 -6.39
N GLN A 346 7.09 13.36 -6.39
CA GLN A 346 7.71 14.42 -5.61
C GLN A 346 7.45 14.24 -4.11
N HIS A 347 8.40 14.71 -3.30
CA HIS A 347 8.22 14.80 -1.85
C HIS A 347 7.59 16.15 -1.49
N VAL A 348 6.39 16.12 -0.90
CA VAL A 348 5.67 17.34 -0.50
C VAL A 348 5.84 17.55 1.00
N TRP A 349 6.50 18.65 1.36
CA TRP A 349 6.79 19.06 2.73
C TRP A 349 7.01 20.57 2.83
N ASP A 350 7.23 21.11 4.03
CA ASP A 350 7.46 22.54 4.30
C ASP A 350 8.91 22.98 4.13
N ALA A 351 9.79 22.08 3.70
CA ALA A 351 11.23 22.28 3.53
C ALA A 351 11.98 22.69 4.82
N GLN A 352 11.43 22.35 6.01
CA GLN A 352 12.09 22.57 7.29
C GLN A 352 12.83 21.28 7.70
N SER A 353 14.11 21.22 7.39
CA SER A 353 14.96 20.07 7.70
C SER A 353 15.11 19.88 9.23
N ASP A 354 15.07 18.63 9.68
CA ASP A 354 15.42 18.26 11.05
C ASP A 354 16.91 17.91 11.09
N GLU A 355 17.71 18.76 11.75
CA GLU A 355 19.17 18.58 11.87
C GLU A 355 19.56 17.31 12.66
N GLN A 356 18.63 16.69 13.39
CA GLN A 356 18.87 15.46 14.12
C GLN A 356 18.73 14.19 13.24
N LEU A 357 18.17 14.35 12.04
CA LEU A 357 18.03 13.25 11.09
C LEU A 357 19.18 13.22 10.08
N PRO A 358 19.63 12.03 9.67
CA PRO A 358 20.45 11.91 8.48
C PRO A 358 19.77 12.57 7.27
N SER A 359 20.53 13.34 6.49
CA SER A 359 19.99 14.00 5.29
C SER A 359 19.64 12.97 4.22
N LEU A 360 18.40 13.01 3.75
CA LEU A 360 17.89 12.22 2.63
C LEU A 360 17.81 13.09 1.36
N ASN A 361 18.00 12.47 0.21
CA ASN A 361 17.83 13.12 -1.10
C ASN A 361 16.35 13.15 -1.50
N LEU A 362 15.60 14.04 -0.85
CA LEU A 362 14.15 14.16 -1.06
C LEU A 362 13.82 14.75 -2.43
N ALA A 363 12.95 14.08 -3.19
CA ALA A 363 12.58 14.45 -4.55
C ALA A 363 11.88 15.83 -4.59
N SER A 364 12.53 16.81 -5.17
CA SER A 364 11.98 18.17 -5.33
C SER A 364 11.24 18.32 -6.66
N PRO A 365 10.16 19.13 -6.71
CA PRO A 365 9.48 19.46 -7.98
C PRO A 365 10.39 20.08 -9.06
N LEU A 366 11.51 20.66 -8.63
CA LEU A 366 12.48 21.33 -9.52
C LEU A 366 13.52 20.36 -10.11
N CYS A 367 13.56 19.11 -9.66
CA CYS A 367 14.52 18.10 -10.12
C CYS A 367 14.00 17.35 -11.36
N ASN A 368 13.79 18.02 -12.49
CA ASN A 368 13.27 17.41 -13.73
C ASN A 368 14.34 16.69 -14.58
N ASN A 369 15.61 16.64 -14.16
CA ASN A 369 16.71 16.01 -14.89
C ASN A 369 17.20 14.75 -14.17
N HIS A 370 16.32 13.77 -13.99
CA HIS A 370 16.76 12.48 -13.46
C HIS A 370 17.33 11.60 -14.58
N ALA A 371 18.41 10.88 -14.26
CA ALA A 371 18.80 9.69 -15.03
C ALA A 371 17.62 8.74 -15.13
N SER A 372 17.59 7.87 -16.13
CA SER A 372 16.51 6.87 -16.29
C SER A 372 16.38 6.05 -15.01
N ILE A 373 15.15 5.94 -14.47
CA ILE A 373 14.87 5.10 -13.32
C ILE A 373 14.59 3.68 -13.80
N ASN A 374 15.41 2.74 -13.37
CA ASN A 374 15.35 1.34 -13.76
C ASN A 374 15.04 0.42 -12.59
N THR A 375 15.39 0.82 -11.36
CA THR A 375 15.20 0.01 -10.17
C THR A 375 14.75 0.88 -9.01
N VAL A 376 13.64 0.49 -8.39
CA VAL A 376 13.06 1.22 -7.25
C VAL A 376 12.87 0.29 -6.06
N LEU A 377 13.01 0.83 -4.86
CA LEU A 377 12.73 0.16 -3.61
C LEU A 377 11.52 0.82 -2.94
N SER A 378 10.58 0.03 -2.40
CA SER A 378 9.42 0.52 -1.65
C SER A 378 9.40 -0.08 -0.26
N ASN A 379 9.36 0.77 0.77
CA ASN A 379 9.40 0.40 2.18
C ASN A 379 8.01 0.43 2.83
N SER A 380 7.72 -0.54 3.68
CA SER A 380 6.56 -0.54 4.56
C SER A 380 6.97 -1.03 5.95
N PHE A 381 6.97 -0.12 6.95
CA PHE A 381 7.35 -0.40 8.33
C PHE A 381 6.12 -0.27 9.23
N ALA A 382 5.60 -1.40 9.69
CA ALA A 382 4.28 -1.44 10.31
C ALA A 382 4.35 -1.45 11.85
N PHE A 383 3.31 -0.92 12.47
CA PHE A 383 3.05 -1.18 13.88
C PHE A 383 3.05 -2.69 14.16
N GLY A 384 3.52 -3.09 15.35
CA GLY A 384 3.83 -4.47 15.67
C GLY A 384 5.23 -4.92 15.18
N GLY A 385 5.98 -4.01 14.51
CA GLY A 385 7.34 -4.26 14.05
C GLY A 385 7.43 -5.13 12.80
N ASN A 386 6.37 -5.28 12.03
CA ASN A 386 6.39 -6.00 10.76
C ASN A 386 6.94 -5.11 9.65
N ASN A 387 8.12 -5.44 9.12
CA ASN A 387 8.78 -4.68 8.07
C ASN A 387 8.80 -5.47 6.76
N ILE A 388 8.70 -4.76 5.64
CA ILE A 388 8.90 -5.30 4.31
C ILE A 388 9.47 -4.22 3.38
N SER A 389 10.39 -4.63 2.52
CA SER A 389 10.88 -3.85 1.38
C SER A 389 10.66 -4.65 0.11
N LEU A 390 10.14 -4.00 -0.93
CA LEU A 390 9.96 -4.56 -2.26
C LEU A 390 10.93 -3.88 -3.23
N ILE A 391 11.51 -4.61 -4.15
CA ILE A 391 12.30 -4.07 -5.25
C ILE A 391 11.60 -4.37 -6.56
N LEU A 392 11.26 -3.30 -7.29
CA LEU A 392 10.69 -3.36 -8.62
C LEU A 392 11.71 -2.81 -9.63
N GLY A 393 11.69 -3.36 -10.84
CA GLY A 393 12.60 -2.89 -11.88
C GLY A 393 12.27 -3.42 -13.25
N ARG A 394 13.05 -2.96 -14.24
CA ARG A 394 13.07 -3.52 -15.58
C ARG A 394 14.29 -4.41 -15.73
N ILE A 395 14.11 -5.56 -16.32
CA ILE A 395 15.24 -6.32 -16.84
C ILE A 395 15.68 -5.66 -18.15
N GLN A 396 16.94 -5.32 -18.23
CA GLN A 396 17.60 -4.92 -19.47
C GLN A 396 17.90 -6.13 -20.35
#